data_0837737a94a11ddcb11b1c26f41aba93
#
_entry.id   0837737a94a11ddcb11b1c26f41aba93
#
_cell.length_a   1.000
_cell.length_b   1.000
_cell.length_c   1.000
_cell.angle_alpha   90.00
_cell.angle_beta   90.00
_cell.angle_gamma   90.00
#
_symmetry.space_group_name_H-M   'P 1'
#
loop_
_entity.id
_entity.type
_entity.pdbx_description
1 polymer ?
#
loop_
_entity_poly.entity_id
_entity_poly.type
_entity_poly.pdbx_seq_one_letter_code
_entity_poly.pdbx_strand_id
1 'polypeptide(L)'
;MPACATPVVEGMKVFTRSPRAIAAQKATMEFLLINHPLDCPICDQGGECELQDLALGFGSDSSRFDEQKRVVKDKNLGPLISTDMTRCIHCTRCVRFTQEIAGLQELGTTGRGEAMEIGTWIERSVDHELSGNVIDLCPVGALNSKPFRHRARSWEMTEHALVSPHDPVGTNLYGHVLRGRLMRVVPRRNEAINETWIADRDRFSYEGIYAADRLQSPMLRQTGYWQRVSWDTALEATAAGLRDIILDGRARTIGFLASPSATAEELYLLGRLARGIGSHNIDTRLRQQDFTDQEHDPAWPGTGLSLAGFEALEGLLLVGCQVRQEAPLIAHRVRKAALRGARVSLIATAAQECHFPGAREIGVDAADLLAELAALLQAAVARRGGAAHRLGHRRTGPAGHGQRG
;
A
#
# COMPACT_ATOMS: atom_id res chain seq x y z
N MET A 1 35.22 -4.26 -7.24
CA MET A 1 34.34 -5.32 -6.73
C MET A 1 32.96 -4.69 -6.55
N PRO A 2 31.89 -5.36 -6.92
CA PRO A 2 30.52 -4.84 -6.75
C PRO A 2 30.15 -4.83 -5.26
N ALA A 3 29.80 -3.65 -4.73
CA ALA A 3 29.48 -3.50 -3.30
C ALA A 3 28.26 -4.32 -2.87
N CYS A 4 27.29 -4.51 -3.77
CA CYS A 4 26.05 -5.27 -3.51
C CYS A 4 26.24 -6.80 -3.41
N ALA A 5 27.38 -7.34 -3.86
CA ALA A 5 27.64 -8.78 -3.91
C ALA A 5 28.95 -9.19 -3.20
N THR A 6 29.63 -8.25 -2.54
CA THR A 6 30.89 -8.54 -1.86
C THR A 6 30.65 -8.73 -0.37
N PRO A 7 30.93 -9.91 0.21
CA PRO A 7 30.80 -10.12 1.64
C PRO A 7 31.79 -9.26 2.42
N VAL A 8 31.35 -8.76 3.57
CA VAL A 8 32.16 -7.95 4.48
C VAL A 8 32.90 -8.88 5.44
N VAL A 9 34.18 -8.60 5.67
CA VAL A 9 35.03 -9.34 6.61
C VAL A 9 35.71 -8.38 7.57
N GLU A 10 36.06 -8.90 8.76
CA GLU A 10 36.77 -8.13 9.80
C GLU A 10 38.10 -7.57 9.25
N GLY A 11 38.40 -6.30 9.55
CA GLY A 11 39.61 -5.66 9.06
C GLY A 11 39.60 -5.24 7.59
N MET A 12 38.49 -5.40 6.88
CA MET A 12 38.36 -4.97 5.47
C MET A 12 38.54 -3.46 5.33
N LYS A 13 39.42 -3.04 4.41
CA LYS A 13 39.65 -1.63 4.08
C LYS A 13 39.06 -1.31 2.72
N VAL A 14 38.15 -0.34 2.67
CA VAL A 14 37.45 0.08 1.45
C VAL A 14 37.87 1.51 1.08
N PHE A 15 38.26 1.73 -0.16
CA PHE A 15 38.66 3.02 -0.69
C PHE A 15 37.72 3.43 -1.81
N THR A 16 36.90 4.45 -1.56
CA THR A 16 35.91 4.95 -2.54
C THR A 16 36.43 6.09 -3.42
N ARG A 17 37.50 6.78 -3.00
CA ARG A 17 38.06 7.97 -3.67
C ARG A 17 39.52 7.81 -4.11
N SER A 18 40.07 6.60 -4.09
CA SER A 18 41.41 6.39 -4.65
C SER A 18 41.40 6.57 -6.18
N PRO A 19 42.53 6.92 -6.82
CA PRO A 19 42.60 7.07 -8.27
C PRO A 19 42.10 5.81 -9.01
N ARG A 20 42.40 4.61 -8.46
CA ARG A 20 41.93 3.35 -9.02
C ARG A 20 40.40 3.16 -8.86
N ALA A 21 39.85 3.59 -7.73
CA ALA A 21 38.39 3.53 -7.52
C ALA A 21 37.66 4.50 -8.46
N ILE A 22 38.16 5.71 -8.62
CA ILE A 22 37.60 6.72 -9.54
C ILE A 22 37.63 6.24 -10.99
N ALA A 23 38.77 5.65 -11.41
CA ALA A 23 38.90 5.10 -12.78
C ALA A 23 37.89 3.94 -12.99
N ALA A 24 37.72 3.07 -12.00
CA ALA A 24 36.75 1.99 -12.08
C ALA A 24 35.27 2.51 -12.09
N GLN A 25 34.95 3.55 -11.33
CA GLN A 25 33.62 4.19 -11.34
C GLN A 25 33.33 4.76 -12.73
N LYS A 26 34.25 5.54 -13.33
CA LYS A 26 34.10 6.06 -14.68
C LYS A 26 33.89 4.98 -15.74
N ALA A 27 34.68 3.91 -15.67
CA ALA A 27 34.56 2.77 -16.60
C ALA A 27 33.21 2.04 -16.41
N THR A 28 32.72 1.92 -15.19
CA THR A 28 31.40 1.31 -14.91
C THR A 28 30.27 2.18 -15.47
N MET A 29 30.36 3.50 -15.31
CA MET A 29 29.36 4.41 -15.88
C MET A 29 29.36 4.38 -17.40
N GLU A 30 30.54 4.40 -18.03
CA GLU A 30 30.67 4.25 -19.48
C GLU A 30 30.02 2.93 -19.95
N PHE A 31 30.28 1.82 -19.25
CA PHE A 31 29.70 0.51 -19.57
C PHE A 31 28.17 0.52 -19.47
N LEU A 32 27.59 1.14 -18.43
CA LEU A 32 26.13 1.26 -18.29
C LEU A 32 25.50 2.10 -19.40
N LEU A 33 26.25 3.07 -19.97
CA LEU A 33 25.77 3.98 -20.99
C LEU A 33 25.97 3.47 -22.42
N ILE A 34 26.78 2.42 -22.65
CA ILE A 34 27.07 1.87 -23.96
C ILE A 34 25.81 1.67 -24.81
N ASN A 35 24.83 0.93 -24.27
CA ASN A 35 23.57 0.63 -24.94
C ASN A 35 22.41 1.53 -24.50
N HIS A 36 22.62 2.46 -23.54
CA HIS A 36 21.56 3.35 -23.09
C HIS A 36 21.24 4.38 -24.19
N PRO A 37 19.95 4.54 -24.60
CA PRO A 37 19.59 5.47 -25.66
C PRO A 37 19.68 6.93 -25.18
N LEU A 38 19.85 7.86 -26.10
CA LEU A 38 19.89 9.30 -25.82
C LEU A 38 18.47 9.89 -25.72
N ASP A 39 17.64 9.25 -24.94
CA ASP A 39 16.21 9.55 -24.83
C ASP A 39 15.84 10.52 -23.69
N CYS A 40 16.79 11.10 -22.96
CA CYS A 40 16.50 11.95 -21.80
C CYS A 40 15.45 13.04 -22.08
N PRO A 41 15.44 13.71 -23.26
CA PRO A 41 14.40 14.71 -23.56
C PRO A 41 12.98 14.16 -23.63
N ILE A 42 12.80 12.89 -23.99
CA ILE A 42 11.49 12.22 -24.12
C ILE A 42 11.24 11.16 -23.02
N CYS A 43 12.22 10.94 -22.14
CA CYS A 43 12.12 9.96 -21.07
C CYS A 43 11.45 10.56 -19.84
N ASP A 44 10.38 9.93 -19.32
CA ASP A 44 9.66 10.43 -18.14
C ASP A 44 10.51 10.45 -16.87
N GLN A 45 11.58 9.64 -16.81
CA GLN A 45 12.52 9.63 -15.69
C GLN A 45 13.47 10.84 -15.71
N GLY A 46 13.54 11.61 -16.82
CA GLY A 46 14.42 12.76 -16.94
C GLY A 46 14.19 13.80 -15.85
N GLY A 47 15.24 14.12 -15.06
CA GLY A 47 15.18 15.02 -13.90
C GLY A 47 14.99 14.34 -12.53
N GLU A 48 14.69 13.04 -12.51
CA GLU A 48 14.63 12.21 -11.31
C GLU A 48 15.30 10.83 -11.55
N CYS A 49 16.30 10.80 -12.45
CA CYS A 49 16.94 9.57 -12.93
C CYS A 49 18.27 9.32 -12.20
N GLU A 50 18.35 8.25 -11.42
CA GLU A 50 19.59 7.86 -10.72
C GLU A 50 20.77 7.69 -11.69
N LEU A 51 20.53 7.17 -12.89
CA LEU A 51 21.59 7.00 -13.89
C LEU A 51 22.14 8.35 -14.40
N GLN A 52 21.27 9.36 -14.60
CA GLN A 52 21.71 10.71 -14.97
C GLN A 52 22.57 11.33 -13.87
N ASP A 53 22.12 11.27 -12.63
CA ASP A 53 22.83 11.86 -11.48
C ASP A 53 24.18 11.19 -11.25
N LEU A 54 24.23 9.86 -11.34
CA LEU A 54 25.48 9.10 -11.21
C LEU A 54 26.41 9.32 -12.41
N ALA A 55 25.88 9.46 -13.63
CA ALA A 55 26.69 9.76 -14.81
C ALA A 55 27.33 11.15 -14.71
N LEU A 56 26.57 12.14 -14.22
CA LEU A 56 27.09 13.50 -14.00
C LEU A 56 28.14 13.52 -12.87
N GLY A 57 27.89 12.83 -11.75
CA GLY A 57 28.77 12.85 -10.59
C GLY A 57 30.03 11.97 -10.71
N PHE A 58 29.97 10.86 -11.43
CA PHE A 58 31.02 9.83 -11.45
C PHE A 58 31.42 9.36 -12.85
N GLY A 59 30.75 9.85 -13.88
CA GLY A 59 31.04 9.47 -15.26
C GLY A 59 32.14 10.27 -15.90
N SER A 60 32.19 10.22 -17.23
CA SER A 60 33.08 11.00 -18.12
C SER A 60 32.23 11.78 -19.11
N ASP A 61 32.77 12.84 -19.63
CA ASP A 61 32.19 13.72 -20.67
C ASP A 61 32.27 13.15 -22.08
N SER A 62 33.03 12.08 -22.29
CA SER A 62 33.24 11.44 -23.58
C SER A 62 33.00 9.93 -23.50
N SER A 63 32.45 9.37 -24.57
CA SER A 63 32.28 7.92 -24.77
C SER A 63 33.29 7.45 -25.84
N ARG A 64 33.88 6.26 -25.60
CA ARG A 64 34.73 5.56 -26.55
C ARG A 64 33.96 4.57 -27.44
N PHE A 65 32.66 4.42 -27.17
CA PHE A 65 31.79 3.49 -27.87
C PHE A 65 31.18 4.18 -29.10
N ASP A 66 31.47 3.65 -30.27
CA ASP A 66 31.04 4.14 -31.56
C ASP A 66 30.22 3.15 -32.39
N GLU A 67 29.92 1.98 -31.80
CA GLU A 67 29.06 0.95 -32.39
C GLU A 67 27.58 1.30 -32.25
N GLN A 68 26.73 0.55 -32.96
CA GLN A 68 25.27 0.70 -32.83
C GLN A 68 24.77 0.25 -31.46
N LYS A 69 23.95 1.10 -30.84
CA LYS A 69 23.29 0.75 -29.56
C LYS A 69 22.23 -0.32 -29.79
N ARG A 70 22.14 -1.23 -28.86
CA ARG A 70 21.13 -2.29 -28.83
C ARG A 70 19.72 -1.69 -28.72
N VAL A 71 18.76 -2.25 -29.45
CA VAL A 71 17.34 -1.97 -29.31
C VAL A 71 16.63 -3.19 -28.77
N VAL A 72 15.80 -3.00 -27.74
CA VAL A 72 15.01 -4.06 -27.11
C VAL A 72 13.53 -3.75 -27.29
N LYS A 73 12.76 -4.76 -27.72
CA LYS A 73 11.32 -4.61 -27.89
C LYS A 73 10.63 -4.37 -26.55
N ASP A 74 9.71 -3.42 -26.52
CA ASP A 74 8.89 -3.16 -25.37
C ASP A 74 7.97 -4.34 -25.05
N LYS A 75 7.66 -4.49 -23.75
CA LYS A 75 6.78 -5.55 -23.24
C LYS A 75 5.45 -4.93 -22.81
N ASN A 76 4.38 -5.68 -22.94
CA ASN A 76 3.09 -5.27 -22.39
C ASN A 76 2.98 -5.81 -20.95
N LEU A 77 3.13 -4.92 -19.97
CA LEU A 77 3.01 -5.26 -18.54
C LEU A 77 1.63 -4.92 -17.95
N GLY A 78 0.65 -4.62 -18.79
CA GLY A 78 -0.71 -4.29 -18.35
C GLY A 78 -1.06 -2.80 -18.48
N PRO A 79 -2.14 -2.34 -17.84
CA PRO A 79 -2.67 -0.99 -18.01
C PRO A 79 -1.92 0.09 -17.22
N LEU A 80 -1.18 -0.27 -16.18
CA LEU A 80 -0.59 0.67 -15.22
C LEU A 80 0.87 1.02 -15.52
N ILE A 81 1.63 0.06 -16.05
CA ILE A 81 3.08 0.18 -16.23
C ILE A 81 3.38 0.26 -17.73
N SER A 82 4.04 1.33 -18.16
CA SER A 82 4.62 1.45 -19.50
C SER A 82 6.06 1.00 -19.49
N THR A 83 6.51 0.43 -20.61
CA THR A 83 7.87 -0.05 -20.79
C THR A 83 8.58 0.68 -21.91
N ASP A 84 9.87 0.94 -21.70
CA ASP A 84 10.83 1.39 -22.69
C ASP A 84 12.11 0.57 -22.46
N MET A 85 12.07 -0.71 -22.87
CA MET A 85 13.07 -1.71 -22.44
C MET A 85 14.47 -1.48 -22.97
N THR A 86 14.62 -0.70 -24.03
CA THR A 86 15.94 -0.26 -24.51
C THR A 86 16.70 0.58 -23.45
N ARG A 87 15.98 1.25 -22.54
CA ARG A 87 16.56 2.03 -21.43
C ARG A 87 16.98 1.19 -20.23
N CYS A 88 16.62 -0.10 -20.21
CA CYS A 88 16.88 -0.99 -19.07
C CYS A 88 18.38 -1.23 -18.88
N ILE A 89 18.88 -1.05 -17.66
CA ILE A 89 20.29 -1.31 -17.27
C ILE A 89 20.48 -2.65 -16.55
N HIS A 90 19.53 -3.54 -16.62
CA HIS A 90 19.54 -4.90 -16.04
C HIS A 90 19.88 -4.98 -14.55
N CYS A 91 19.49 -3.96 -13.76
CA CYS A 91 19.74 -3.90 -12.33
C CYS A 91 18.93 -4.91 -11.51
N THR A 92 17.93 -5.55 -12.11
CA THR A 92 17.04 -6.56 -11.52
C THR A 92 16.22 -6.12 -10.30
N ARG A 93 16.19 -4.82 -9.94
CA ARG A 93 15.42 -4.33 -8.80
C ARG A 93 13.93 -4.70 -8.91
N CYS A 94 13.33 -4.57 -10.09
CA CYS A 94 11.93 -4.91 -10.35
C CYS A 94 11.66 -6.43 -10.19
N VAL A 95 12.56 -7.28 -10.67
CA VAL A 95 12.47 -8.74 -10.52
C VAL A 95 12.53 -9.13 -9.04
N ARG A 96 13.50 -8.58 -8.31
CA ARG A 96 13.66 -8.83 -6.88
C ARG A 96 12.48 -8.31 -6.06
N PHE A 97 11.92 -7.18 -6.44
CA PHE A 97 10.71 -6.66 -5.79
C PHE A 97 9.53 -7.63 -5.90
N THR A 98 9.23 -8.10 -7.12
CA THR A 98 8.10 -9.02 -7.32
C THR A 98 8.31 -10.32 -6.56
N GLN A 99 9.53 -10.86 -6.54
CA GLN A 99 9.86 -12.11 -5.86
C GLN A 99 9.95 -11.96 -4.33
N GLU A 100 10.70 -10.98 -3.84
CA GLU A 100 11.07 -10.88 -2.42
C GLU A 100 10.02 -10.12 -1.61
N ILE A 101 9.52 -8.99 -2.14
CA ILE A 101 8.62 -8.08 -1.43
C ILE A 101 7.16 -8.45 -1.68
N ALA A 102 6.73 -8.46 -2.95
CA ALA A 102 5.36 -8.81 -3.31
C ALA A 102 5.04 -10.29 -3.12
N GLY A 103 6.04 -11.15 -3.28
CA GLY A 103 5.89 -12.60 -3.12
C GLY A 103 5.36 -13.33 -4.34
N LEU A 104 5.28 -12.63 -5.46
CA LEU A 104 4.88 -13.12 -6.78
C LEU A 104 6.03 -12.93 -7.75
N GLN A 105 6.45 -13.98 -8.41
CA GLN A 105 7.50 -13.90 -9.42
C GLN A 105 6.89 -13.59 -10.80
N GLU A 106 6.29 -12.40 -10.96
CA GLU A 106 5.70 -11.97 -12.22
C GLU A 106 6.75 -11.49 -13.21
N LEU A 107 7.80 -10.83 -12.71
CA LEU A 107 8.93 -10.39 -13.53
C LEU A 107 10.10 -11.36 -13.39
N GLY A 108 10.76 -11.60 -14.50
CA GLY A 108 11.94 -12.48 -14.57
C GLY A 108 12.95 -11.97 -15.58
N THR A 109 14.06 -12.71 -15.70
CA THR A 109 15.08 -12.48 -16.72
C THR A 109 15.11 -13.63 -17.69
N THR A 110 15.18 -13.32 -18.98
CA THR A 110 15.40 -14.29 -20.06
C THR A 110 16.69 -13.97 -20.79
N GLY A 111 17.33 -14.96 -21.40
CA GLY A 111 18.62 -14.78 -22.05
C GLY A 111 19.79 -14.61 -21.07
N ARG A 112 20.95 -14.25 -21.59
CA ARG A 112 22.17 -14.00 -20.81
C ARG A 112 23.09 -13.01 -21.52
N GLY A 113 24.00 -12.39 -20.77
CA GLY A 113 24.95 -11.41 -21.29
C GLY A 113 24.22 -10.24 -21.97
N GLU A 114 24.61 -9.89 -23.16
CA GLU A 114 24.00 -8.80 -23.92
C GLU A 114 22.57 -9.08 -24.35
N ALA A 115 22.19 -10.35 -24.49
CA ALA A 115 20.84 -10.77 -24.85
C ALA A 115 19.91 -10.94 -23.65
N MET A 116 20.32 -10.54 -22.42
CA MET A 116 19.47 -10.58 -21.26
C MET A 116 18.35 -9.55 -21.39
N GLU A 117 17.11 -9.98 -21.14
CA GLU A 117 15.93 -9.13 -21.13
C GLU A 117 15.12 -9.35 -19.84
N ILE A 118 14.49 -8.28 -19.35
CA ILE A 118 13.53 -8.33 -18.26
C ILE A 118 12.13 -8.30 -18.85
N GLY A 119 11.25 -9.15 -18.35
CA GLY A 119 9.87 -9.23 -18.80
C GLY A 119 9.06 -10.22 -17.97
N THR A 120 7.83 -10.41 -18.37
CA THR A 120 6.94 -11.43 -17.81
C THR A 120 7.05 -12.73 -18.60
N TRP A 121 6.72 -13.84 -17.96
CA TRP A 121 6.59 -15.11 -18.66
C TRP A 121 5.32 -15.08 -19.52
N ILE A 122 5.45 -15.30 -20.82
CA ILE A 122 4.33 -15.37 -21.80
C ILE A 122 3.46 -14.09 -21.79
N GLU A 123 4.08 -12.90 -21.76
CA GLU A 123 3.38 -11.59 -21.83
C GLU A 123 2.19 -11.44 -20.84
N ARG A 124 2.27 -12.05 -19.66
CA ARG A 124 1.30 -11.82 -18.60
C ARG A 124 1.41 -10.38 -18.08
N SER A 125 0.29 -9.82 -17.66
CA SER A 125 0.30 -8.53 -16.95
C SER A 125 0.95 -8.67 -15.57
N VAL A 126 1.52 -7.58 -15.08
CA VAL A 126 1.91 -7.41 -13.68
C VAL A 126 0.74 -6.70 -13.03
N ASP A 127 -0.03 -7.40 -12.21
CA ASP A 127 -1.35 -6.92 -11.76
C ASP A 127 -1.64 -7.13 -10.26
N HIS A 128 -0.63 -7.46 -9.46
CA HIS A 128 -0.81 -7.54 -8.02
C HIS A 128 -0.95 -6.13 -7.39
N GLU A 129 -1.49 -6.06 -6.17
CA GLU A 129 -1.90 -4.83 -5.49
C GLU A 129 -0.78 -3.81 -5.21
N LEU A 130 0.49 -4.22 -5.38
CA LEU A 130 1.68 -3.39 -5.18
C LEU A 130 2.47 -3.20 -6.49
N SER A 131 1.91 -3.56 -7.64
CA SER A 131 2.63 -3.63 -8.92
C SER A 131 3.29 -2.31 -9.31
N GLY A 132 2.63 -1.18 -9.06
CA GLY A 132 3.12 0.16 -9.40
C GLY A 132 4.42 0.57 -8.70
N ASN A 133 4.83 -0.13 -7.62
CA ASN A 133 6.10 0.20 -6.96
C ASN A 133 7.33 -0.10 -7.82
N VAL A 134 7.23 -0.92 -8.85
CA VAL A 134 8.34 -1.13 -9.80
C VAL A 134 8.69 0.14 -10.56
N ILE A 135 7.77 1.11 -10.67
CA ILE A 135 7.98 2.41 -11.29
C ILE A 135 9.01 3.21 -10.49
N ASP A 136 8.81 3.29 -9.16
CA ASP A 136 9.71 4.05 -8.27
C ASP A 136 11.05 3.32 -8.07
N LEU A 137 11.04 1.99 -8.15
CA LEU A 137 12.24 1.17 -7.99
C LEU A 137 13.15 1.19 -9.22
N CYS A 138 12.59 1.46 -10.39
CA CYS A 138 13.36 1.49 -11.63
C CYS A 138 14.27 2.73 -11.62
N PRO A 139 15.62 2.57 -11.63
CA PRO A 139 16.54 3.69 -11.54
C PRO A 139 16.65 4.48 -12.84
N VAL A 140 15.95 4.02 -13.88
CA VAL A 140 15.95 4.59 -15.23
C VAL A 140 14.52 4.58 -15.79
N GLY A 141 14.28 5.26 -16.89
CA GLY A 141 12.97 5.32 -17.54
C GLY A 141 12.59 4.07 -18.34
N ALA A 142 12.97 2.87 -17.87
CA ALA A 142 12.57 1.62 -18.49
C ALA A 142 11.16 1.15 -18.06
N LEU A 143 10.77 1.45 -16.82
CA LEU A 143 9.44 1.20 -16.28
C LEU A 143 8.87 2.52 -15.78
N ASN A 144 7.77 2.96 -16.35
CA ASN A 144 7.15 4.25 -16.04
C ASN A 144 5.65 4.10 -15.79
N SER A 145 5.04 5.10 -15.15
CA SER A 145 3.60 5.16 -14.99
C SER A 145 2.92 5.40 -16.34
N LYS A 146 2.10 4.46 -16.79
CA LYS A 146 1.38 4.58 -18.06
C LYS A 146 0.37 5.72 -18.06
N PRO A 147 -0.43 5.96 -16.99
CA PRO A 147 -1.32 7.11 -16.89
C PRO A 147 -0.61 8.47 -16.84
N PHE A 148 0.60 8.53 -16.29
CA PHE A 148 1.36 9.77 -16.17
C PHE A 148 2.29 10.04 -17.36
N ARG A 149 2.48 9.07 -18.25
CA ARG A 149 3.46 9.14 -19.35
C ARG A 149 3.36 10.43 -20.15
N HIS A 150 4.49 11.14 -20.33
CA HIS A 150 4.64 12.38 -21.09
C HIS A 150 3.79 13.57 -20.62
N ARG A 151 3.32 13.58 -19.36
CA ARG A 151 2.43 14.63 -18.85
C ARG A 151 3.14 15.82 -18.20
N ALA A 152 4.20 15.58 -17.46
CA ALA A 152 4.96 16.62 -16.75
C ALA A 152 6.38 16.16 -16.41
N ARG A 153 7.23 17.12 -16.05
CA ARG A 153 8.55 16.88 -15.48
C ARG A 153 8.50 17.02 -13.96
N SER A 154 9.39 16.29 -13.26
CA SER A 154 9.43 16.32 -11.78
C SER A 154 9.60 17.73 -11.23
N TRP A 155 10.49 18.54 -11.83
CA TRP A 155 10.76 19.92 -11.38
C TRP A 155 9.65 20.94 -11.68
N GLU A 156 8.64 20.60 -12.47
CA GLU A 156 7.50 21.47 -12.77
C GLU A 156 6.41 21.34 -11.71
N MET A 157 6.47 20.31 -10.88
CA MET A 157 5.42 19.95 -9.93
C MET A 157 5.78 20.37 -8.50
N THR A 158 4.76 20.68 -7.72
CA THR A 158 4.88 20.89 -6.27
C THR A 158 4.42 19.63 -5.52
N GLU A 159 5.10 19.32 -4.42
CA GLU A 159 4.77 18.17 -3.59
C GLU A 159 3.86 18.57 -2.43
N HIS A 160 2.82 17.79 -2.21
CA HIS A 160 1.89 17.95 -1.10
C HIS A 160 1.78 16.64 -0.32
N ALA A 161 2.05 16.70 1.00
CA ALA A 161 1.92 15.54 1.86
C ALA A 161 0.45 15.13 2.02
N LEU A 162 0.16 13.84 1.83
CA LEU A 162 -1.17 13.24 1.90
C LEU A 162 -1.13 11.98 2.75
N VAL A 163 -2.32 11.54 3.16
CA VAL A 163 -2.54 10.23 3.77
C VAL A 163 -3.60 9.51 2.94
N SER A 164 -3.39 8.21 2.70
CA SER A 164 -4.33 7.39 1.94
C SER A 164 -5.70 7.33 2.60
N PRO A 165 -6.80 7.54 1.86
CA PRO A 165 -8.16 7.35 2.35
C PRO A 165 -8.69 5.93 2.08
N HIS A 166 -7.90 5.03 1.49
CA HIS A 166 -8.42 3.79 0.90
C HIS A 166 -8.43 2.59 1.85
N ASP A 167 -7.63 2.63 2.91
CA ASP A 167 -7.56 1.57 3.91
C ASP A 167 -7.18 2.11 5.31
N PRO A 168 -7.23 1.27 6.36
CA PRO A 168 -6.93 1.69 7.72
C PRO A 168 -5.44 1.87 8.02
N VAL A 169 -4.55 1.64 7.06
CA VAL A 169 -3.09 1.72 7.27
C VAL A 169 -2.64 3.16 7.48
N GLY A 170 -3.31 4.11 6.82
CA GLY A 170 -2.89 5.51 6.84
C GLY A 170 -1.58 5.73 6.07
N THR A 171 -1.44 5.06 4.95
CA THR A 171 -0.27 5.12 4.06
C THR A 171 0.12 6.56 3.76
N ASN A 172 1.40 6.88 3.96
CA ASN A 172 1.94 8.21 3.74
C ASN A 172 2.28 8.40 2.25
N LEU A 173 1.79 9.47 1.66
CA LEU A 173 1.86 9.76 0.24
C LEU A 173 2.35 11.18 -0.02
N TYR A 174 2.88 11.42 -1.23
CA TYR A 174 2.99 12.73 -1.84
C TYR A 174 2.09 12.83 -3.06
N GLY A 175 1.27 13.86 -3.11
CA GLY A 175 0.58 14.29 -4.32
C GLY A 175 1.41 15.31 -5.06
N HIS A 176 1.76 15.04 -6.31
CA HIS A 176 2.47 15.97 -7.18
C HIS A 176 1.49 16.78 -8.01
N VAL A 177 1.51 18.09 -7.81
CA VAL A 177 0.53 19.03 -8.41
C VAL A 177 1.22 19.94 -9.41
N LEU A 178 0.62 20.07 -10.59
CA LEU A 178 0.99 21.04 -11.61
C LEU A 178 -0.22 21.93 -11.95
N ARG A 179 -0.06 23.25 -11.80
CA ARG A 179 -1.10 24.23 -12.13
C ARG A 179 -2.47 23.90 -11.52
N GLY A 180 -2.47 23.51 -10.25
CA GLY A 180 -3.68 23.16 -9.50
C GLY A 180 -4.29 21.80 -9.84
N ARG A 181 -3.62 20.98 -10.67
CA ARG A 181 -4.06 19.63 -11.03
C ARG A 181 -3.12 18.59 -10.40
N LEU A 182 -3.70 17.61 -9.71
CA LEU A 182 -2.95 16.44 -9.21
C LEU A 182 -2.56 15.57 -10.40
N MET A 183 -1.27 15.41 -10.62
CA MET A 183 -0.70 14.75 -11.79
C MET A 183 -0.33 13.30 -11.53
N ARG A 184 0.20 13.01 -10.32
CA ARG A 184 0.54 11.67 -9.86
C ARG A 184 0.59 11.60 -8.34
N VAL A 185 0.50 10.40 -7.79
CA VAL A 185 0.73 10.09 -6.37
C VAL A 185 1.90 9.15 -6.26
N VAL A 186 2.82 9.47 -5.34
CA VAL A 186 4.03 8.68 -5.08
C VAL A 186 4.18 8.41 -3.58
N PRO A 187 4.96 7.40 -3.16
CA PRO A 187 5.14 7.09 -1.75
C PRO A 187 5.91 8.20 -1.02
N ARG A 188 5.46 8.50 0.19
CA ARG A 188 6.23 9.24 1.18
C ARG A 188 6.79 8.25 2.19
N ARG A 189 8.11 8.20 2.31
CA ARG A 189 8.78 7.26 3.20
C ARG A 189 8.36 7.43 4.65
N ASN A 190 7.90 6.35 5.28
CA ASN A 190 7.63 6.26 6.71
C ASN A 190 7.83 4.81 7.18
N GLU A 191 8.95 4.51 7.81
CA GLU A 191 9.33 3.16 8.25
C GLU A 191 8.31 2.53 9.20
N ALA A 192 7.64 3.35 10.03
CA ALA A 192 6.66 2.86 11.00
C ALA A 192 5.33 2.44 10.34
N ILE A 193 4.99 2.99 9.17
CA ILE A 193 3.71 2.80 8.49
C ILE A 193 3.89 2.00 7.20
N ASN A 194 4.28 2.65 6.13
CA ASN A 194 4.33 2.06 4.79
C ASN A 194 5.75 1.79 4.28
N GLU A 195 6.78 2.00 5.10
CA GLU A 195 8.17 1.98 4.64
C GLU A 195 8.35 2.94 3.46
N THR A 196 8.45 2.40 2.26
CA THR A 196 8.50 3.17 1.01
C THR A 196 7.49 2.64 -0.03
N TRP A 197 6.55 1.79 0.39
CA TRP A 197 5.61 1.11 -0.49
C TRP A 197 4.23 1.78 -0.46
N ILE A 198 3.52 1.74 -1.60
CA ILE A 198 2.11 2.13 -1.69
C ILE A 198 1.31 1.12 -2.51
N ALA A 199 0.03 1.01 -2.23
CA ALA A 199 -0.86 0.19 -3.04
C ALA A 199 -1.16 0.86 -4.40
N ASP A 200 -1.46 0.06 -5.41
CA ASP A 200 -1.80 0.58 -6.74
C ASP A 200 -3.06 1.45 -6.71
N ARG A 201 -4.03 1.12 -5.85
CA ARG A 201 -5.20 1.99 -5.65
C ARG A 201 -4.82 3.37 -5.09
N ASP A 202 -3.79 3.46 -4.23
CA ASP A 202 -3.30 4.75 -3.72
C ASP A 202 -2.60 5.54 -4.82
N ARG A 203 -1.87 4.85 -5.68
CA ARG A 203 -1.11 5.45 -6.76
C ARG A 203 -1.97 5.98 -7.88
N PHE A 204 -3.07 5.30 -8.24
CA PHE A 204 -3.81 5.56 -9.47
C PHE A 204 -5.25 6.05 -9.28
N SER A 205 -5.87 5.85 -8.10
CA SER A 205 -7.27 6.21 -7.87
C SER A 205 -7.55 7.71 -7.95
N TYR A 206 -6.53 8.56 -7.86
CA TYR A 206 -6.68 10.02 -8.02
C TYR A 206 -7.27 10.41 -9.39
N GLU A 207 -7.17 9.56 -10.40
CA GLU A 207 -7.77 9.82 -11.70
C GLU A 207 -9.30 9.94 -11.62
N GLY A 208 -9.93 9.26 -10.65
CA GLY A 208 -11.35 9.40 -10.36
C GLY A 208 -11.79 10.83 -9.98
N ILE A 209 -10.85 11.68 -9.50
CA ILE A 209 -11.15 13.10 -9.22
C ILE A 209 -11.53 13.84 -10.52
N TYR A 210 -11.04 13.39 -11.66
CA TYR A 210 -11.22 14.00 -12.97
C TYR A 210 -12.20 13.23 -13.86
N ALA A 211 -12.91 12.25 -13.31
CA ALA A 211 -13.94 11.53 -14.04
C ALA A 211 -15.06 12.47 -14.50
N ALA A 212 -15.55 12.27 -15.72
CA ALA A 212 -16.55 13.16 -16.34
C ALA A 212 -17.90 13.13 -15.61
N ASP A 213 -18.22 12.03 -14.95
CA ASP A 213 -19.44 11.80 -14.18
C ASP A 213 -19.34 12.27 -12.72
N ARG A 214 -18.17 12.75 -12.29
CA ARG A 214 -18.01 13.29 -10.93
C ARG A 214 -18.81 14.57 -10.75
N LEU A 215 -19.57 14.65 -9.65
CA LEU A 215 -20.31 15.85 -9.27
C LEU A 215 -19.35 17.02 -8.99
N GLN A 216 -19.55 18.15 -9.70
CA GLN A 216 -18.74 19.37 -9.57
C GLN A 216 -19.45 20.45 -8.75
N SER A 217 -20.74 20.33 -8.53
CA SER A 217 -21.59 21.28 -7.81
C SER A 217 -22.78 20.56 -7.18
N PRO A 218 -23.39 21.13 -6.14
CA PRO A 218 -24.63 20.60 -5.58
C PRO A 218 -25.73 20.52 -6.64
N MET A 219 -26.60 19.53 -6.51
CA MET A 219 -27.75 19.36 -7.38
C MET A 219 -29.02 19.12 -6.56
N LEU A 220 -30.10 19.76 -6.93
CA LEU A 220 -31.45 19.52 -6.39
C LEU A 220 -32.35 18.91 -7.47
N ARG A 221 -33.19 17.96 -7.07
CA ARG A 221 -34.20 17.39 -7.95
C ARG A 221 -35.48 18.23 -7.83
N GLN A 222 -35.78 18.99 -8.88
CA GLN A 222 -36.99 19.79 -8.97
C GLN A 222 -37.83 19.34 -10.17
N THR A 223 -39.12 19.16 -9.97
CA THR A 223 -40.04 18.70 -11.05
C THR A 223 -39.59 17.45 -11.81
N GLY A 224 -38.86 16.54 -11.11
CA GLY A 224 -38.37 15.31 -11.70
C GLY A 224 -36.98 15.39 -12.33
N TYR A 225 -36.40 16.57 -12.50
CA TYR A 225 -35.10 16.79 -13.12
C TYR A 225 -34.05 17.28 -12.12
N TRP A 226 -32.77 16.81 -12.28
CA TRP A 226 -31.66 17.30 -11.51
C TRP A 226 -31.15 18.63 -12.04
N GLN A 227 -31.12 19.66 -11.19
CA GLN A 227 -30.63 20.98 -11.50
C GLN A 227 -29.43 21.35 -10.63
N ARG A 228 -28.42 21.97 -11.23
CA ARG A 228 -27.27 22.51 -10.50
C ARG A 228 -27.73 23.75 -9.73
N VAL A 229 -27.31 23.82 -8.45
CA VAL A 229 -27.66 24.93 -7.55
C VAL A 229 -26.43 25.43 -6.80
N SER A 230 -26.51 26.57 -6.16
CA SER A 230 -25.49 27.06 -5.25
C SER A 230 -25.45 26.22 -3.96
N TRP A 231 -24.36 26.29 -3.24
CA TRP A 231 -24.25 25.67 -1.93
C TRP A 231 -25.26 26.18 -0.93
N ASP A 232 -25.52 27.51 -0.93
CA ASP A 232 -26.52 28.13 -0.06
C ASP A 232 -27.90 27.54 -0.31
N THR A 233 -28.32 27.48 -1.58
CA THR A 233 -29.60 26.88 -1.96
C THR A 233 -29.70 25.40 -1.56
N ALA A 234 -28.62 24.64 -1.73
CA ALA A 234 -28.60 23.23 -1.35
C ALA A 234 -28.70 23.03 0.17
N LEU A 235 -27.99 23.85 0.94
CA LEU A 235 -28.01 23.84 2.40
C LEU A 235 -29.35 24.26 2.96
N GLU A 236 -29.97 25.32 2.40
CA GLU A 236 -31.31 25.76 2.77
C GLU A 236 -32.35 24.68 2.52
N ALA A 237 -32.33 24.04 1.35
CA ALA A 237 -33.23 22.94 1.04
C ALA A 237 -33.05 21.73 2.00
N THR A 238 -31.79 21.38 2.31
CA THR A 238 -31.48 20.31 3.25
C THR A 238 -31.97 20.65 4.66
N ALA A 239 -31.70 21.87 5.13
CA ALA A 239 -32.12 22.34 6.45
C ALA A 239 -33.64 22.39 6.58
N ALA A 240 -34.37 22.85 5.52
CA ALA A 240 -35.82 22.84 5.49
C ALA A 240 -36.40 21.45 5.59
N GLY A 241 -35.90 20.49 4.77
CA GLY A 241 -36.38 19.10 4.81
C GLY A 241 -36.11 18.42 6.16
N LEU A 242 -34.97 18.65 6.79
CA LEU A 242 -34.67 18.13 8.12
C LEU A 242 -35.57 18.75 9.20
N ARG A 243 -35.81 20.10 9.11
CA ARG A 243 -36.64 20.83 10.04
C ARG A 243 -38.08 20.30 10.03
N ASP A 244 -38.64 20.05 8.85
CA ASP A 244 -39.99 19.53 8.70
C ASP A 244 -40.16 18.20 9.43
N ILE A 245 -39.20 17.27 9.27
CA ILE A 245 -39.22 15.98 9.96
C ILE A 245 -39.07 16.13 11.49
N ILE A 246 -38.24 17.08 11.94
CA ILE A 246 -38.03 17.36 13.37
C ILE A 246 -39.31 17.97 14.00
N LEU A 247 -39.93 18.92 13.33
CA LEU A 247 -41.18 19.60 13.79
C LEU A 247 -42.35 18.62 13.87
N ASP A 248 -42.38 17.61 13.00
CA ASP A 248 -43.35 16.51 13.06
C ASP A 248 -43.09 15.51 14.22
N GLY A 249 -42.05 15.74 15.03
CA GLY A 249 -41.68 14.83 16.12
C GLY A 249 -40.99 13.55 15.68
N ARG A 250 -40.60 13.48 14.40
CA ARG A 250 -40.00 12.27 13.78
C ARG A 250 -38.48 12.32 13.69
N ALA A 251 -37.80 13.13 14.49
CA ALA A 251 -36.33 13.25 14.49
C ALA A 251 -35.60 11.90 14.58
N ARG A 252 -36.16 10.94 15.34
CA ARG A 252 -35.60 9.58 15.50
C ARG A 252 -35.65 8.73 14.23
N THR A 253 -36.37 9.15 13.19
CA THR A 253 -36.40 8.44 11.89
C THR A 253 -35.32 8.92 10.94
N ILE A 254 -34.58 9.98 11.28
CA ILE A 254 -33.47 10.48 10.47
C ILE A 254 -32.27 9.57 10.69
N GLY A 255 -31.70 9.03 9.62
CA GLY A 255 -30.46 8.26 9.62
C GLY A 255 -29.31 9.01 9.00
N PHE A 256 -28.12 8.80 9.53
CA PHE A 256 -26.86 9.35 9.02
C PHE A 256 -25.93 8.21 8.63
N LEU A 257 -25.54 8.18 7.37
CA LEU A 257 -24.57 7.23 6.85
C LEU A 257 -23.35 7.99 6.40
N ALA A 258 -22.20 7.74 7.03
CA ALA A 258 -20.93 8.35 6.68
C ALA A 258 -20.04 7.38 5.90
N SER A 259 -19.09 7.91 5.14
CA SER A 259 -18.03 7.11 4.55
C SER A 259 -17.08 6.61 5.65
N PRO A 260 -16.63 5.34 5.62
CA PRO A 260 -15.57 4.87 6.50
C PRO A 260 -14.22 5.57 6.23
N SER A 261 -14.08 6.22 5.06
CA SER A 261 -12.90 7.03 4.69
C SER A 261 -13.02 8.51 5.10
N ALA A 262 -14.09 8.90 5.81
CA ALA A 262 -14.24 10.25 6.32
C ALA A 262 -13.19 10.54 7.41
N THR A 263 -12.80 11.81 7.53
CA THR A 263 -11.86 12.23 8.58
C THR A 263 -12.49 12.13 9.97
N ALA A 264 -11.68 12.05 11.00
CA ALA A 264 -12.18 12.04 12.39
C ALA A 264 -13.01 13.28 12.72
N GLU A 265 -12.63 14.44 12.17
CA GLU A 265 -13.34 15.71 12.30
C GLU A 265 -14.73 15.64 11.66
N GLU A 266 -14.84 15.12 10.44
CA GLU A 266 -16.12 14.93 9.74
C GLU A 266 -17.05 13.99 10.51
N LEU A 267 -16.53 12.84 10.96
CA LEU A 267 -17.30 11.88 11.75
C LEU A 267 -17.76 12.47 13.09
N TYR A 268 -16.89 13.22 13.77
CA TYR A 268 -17.23 13.93 15.00
C TYR A 268 -18.33 14.97 14.80
N LEU A 269 -18.20 15.81 13.76
CA LEU A 269 -19.20 16.84 13.45
C LEU A 269 -20.54 16.21 13.04
N LEU A 270 -20.53 15.14 12.25
CA LEU A 270 -21.73 14.40 11.89
C LEU A 270 -22.41 13.82 13.13
N GLY A 271 -21.65 13.22 14.03
CA GLY A 271 -22.17 12.70 15.30
C GLY A 271 -22.77 13.79 16.19
N ARG A 272 -22.17 14.97 16.24
CA ARG A 272 -22.72 16.11 16.97
C ARG A 272 -24.01 16.64 16.33
N LEU A 273 -24.04 16.73 14.99
CA LEU A 273 -25.23 17.17 14.26
C LEU A 273 -26.40 16.20 14.50
N ALA A 274 -26.16 14.89 14.32
CA ALA A 274 -27.19 13.88 14.50
C ALA A 274 -27.80 13.92 15.92
N ARG A 275 -26.97 13.93 16.94
CA ARG A 275 -27.43 13.99 18.34
C ARG A 275 -28.10 15.32 18.65
N GLY A 276 -27.63 16.42 18.08
CA GLY A 276 -28.21 17.76 18.26
C GLY A 276 -29.62 17.89 17.71
N ILE A 277 -29.98 17.15 16.68
CA ILE A 277 -31.34 17.10 16.14
C ILE A 277 -32.22 16.00 16.76
N GLY A 278 -31.68 15.21 17.68
CA GLY A 278 -32.41 14.15 18.39
C GLY A 278 -32.39 12.78 17.70
N SER A 279 -31.44 12.54 16.78
CA SER A 279 -31.23 11.23 16.17
C SER A 279 -29.98 10.54 16.75
N HIS A 280 -30.07 9.21 16.90
CA HIS A 280 -28.96 8.34 17.27
C HIS A 280 -28.59 7.35 16.16
N ASN A 281 -29.26 7.42 15.01
CA ASN A 281 -29.05 6.51 13.88
C ASN A 281 -27.86 6.94 13.06
N ILE A 282 -26.67 6.55 13.46
CA ILE A 282 -25.40 6.89 12.77
C ILE A 282 -24.68 5.60 12.45
N ASP A 283 -24.31 5.39 11.20
CA ASP A 283 -23.48 4.26 10.78
C ASP A 283 -22.46 4.67 9.72
N THR A 284 -21.39 3.86 9.62
CA THR A 284 -20.32 4.01 8.60
C THR A 284 -20.22 2.75 7.74
N ARG A 285 -21.08 1.76 7.94
CA ARG A 285 -21.00 0.44 7.32
C ARG A 285 -22.25 0.13 6.50
N LEU A 286 -22.06 -0.47 5.34
CA LEU A 286 -23.12 -0.99 4.48
C LEU A 286 -23.34 -2.49 4.70
N ARG A 287 -22.94 -3.03 5.85
CA ARG A 287 -23.06 -4.46 6.18
C ARG A 287 -24.12 -4.65 7.26
N GLN A 288 -24.84 -5.76 7.18
CA GLN A 288 -25.65 -6.22 8.30
C GLN A 288 -24.73 -6.56 9.47
N GLN A 289 -25.05 -6.06 10.66
CA GLN A 289 -24.30 -6.28 11.88
C GLN A 289 -25.24 -6.67 13.00
N ASP A 290 -24.80 -7.56 13.87
CA ASP A 290 -25.43 -7.86 15.13
C ASP A 290 -25.00 -6.81 16.18
N PHE A 291 -25.95 -6.18 16.85
CA PHE A 291 -25.73 -5.18 17.89
C PHE A 291 -26.08 -5.70 19.29
N THR A 292 -26.34 -7.01 19.45
CA THR A 292 -26.84 -7.61 20.70
C THR A 292 -25.88 -7.33 21.85
N ASP A 293 -24.57 -7.40 21.62
CA ASP A 293 -23.54 -7.24 22.64
C ASP A 293 -22.76 -5.92 22.52
N GLN A 294 -23.32 -4.91 21.83
CA GLN A 294 -22.64 -3.64 21.55
C GLN A 294 -22.12 -2.92 22.82
N GLU A 295 -22.76 -3.13 23.97
CA GLU A 295 -22.30 -2.59 25.26
C GLU A 295 -20.95 -3.16 25.72
N HIS A 296 -20.59 -4.35 25.22
CA HIS A 296 -19.33 -5.04 25.51
C HIS A 296 -18.24 -4.79 24.46
N ASP A 297 -18.59 -4.11 23.36
CA ASP A 297 -17.61 -3.76 22.34
C ASP A 297 -16.54 -2.81 22.91
N PRO A 298 -15.27 -3.02 22.60
CA PRO A 298 -14.23 -2.09 23.02
C PRO A 298 -14.46 -0.71 22.39
N ALA A 299 -14.27 0.33 23.16
CA ALA A 299 -14.38 1.73 22.68
C ALA A 299 -13.48 2.01 21.46
N TRP A 300 -12.44 1.22 21.29
CA TRP A 300 -11.51 1.27 20.17
C TRP A 300 -11.26 -0.14 19.61
N PRO A 301 -11.87 -0.52 18.49
CA PRO A 301 -11.75 -1.85 17.90
C PRO A 301 -10.45 -2.00 17.08
N GLY A 302 -9.32 -1.68 17.67
CA GLY A 302 -8.01 -1.84 17.06
C GLY A 302 -7.34 -3.15 17.45
N THR A 303 -6.32 -3.55 16.69
CA THR A 303 -5.53 -4.76 16.98
C THR A 303 -4.63 -4.60 18.21
N GLY A 304 -4.48 -3.39 18.75
CA GLY A 304 -3.56 -3.09 19.85
C GLY A 304 -2.07 -3.15 19.45
N LEU A 305 -1.79 -3.31 18.15
CA LEU A 305 -0.44 -3.42 17.58
C LEU A 305 -0.14 -2.21 16.70
N SER A 306 1.11 -1.78 16.70
CA SER A 306 1.61 -0.91 15.64
C SER A 306 1.75 -1.69 14.33
N LEU A 307 1.74 -1.02 13.18
CA LEU A 307 1.93 -1.68 11.89
C LEU A 307 3.27 -2.43 11.82
N ALA A 308 4.34 -1.86 12.34
CA ALA A 308 5.62 -2.54 12.45
C ALA A 308 5.56 -3.75 13.42
N GLY A 309 4.67 -3.72 14.41
CA GLY A 309 4.47 -4.81 15.37
C GLY A 309 3.96 -6.11 14.73
N PHE A 310 3.29 -6.03 13.58
CA PHE A 310 2.89 -7.22 12.83
C PHE A 310 4.07 -8.11 12.42
N GLU A 311 5.24 -7.52 12.19
CA GLU A 311 6.44 -8.27 11.81
C GLU A 311 7.03 -9.13 12.94
N ALA A 312 6.69 -8.83 14.20
CA ALA A 312 7.16 -9.55 15.38
C ALA A 312 6.21 -10.67 15.83
N LEU A 313 5.08 -10.87 15.15
CA LEU A 313 4.11 -11.90 15.48
C LEU A 313 4.69 -13.30 15.20
N GLU A 314 4.48 -14.22 16.13
CA GLU A 314 4.84 -15.64 15.98
C GLU A 314 3.70 -16.47 15.40
N GLY A 315 2.47 -15.97 15.50
CA GLY A 315 1.26 -16.61 14.96
C GLY A 315 0.17 -15.60 14.67
N LEU A 316 -0.54 -15.82 13.58
CA LEU A 316 -1.63 -14.96 13.10
C LEU A 316 -2.78 -15.81 12.59
N LEU A 317 -4.00 -15.45 12.96
CA LEU A 317 -5.24 -15.98 12.41
C LEU A 317 -5.97 -14.85 11.67
N LEU A 318 -6.18 -15.04 10.37
CA LEU A 318 -6.99 -14.16 9.53
C LEU A 318 -8.36 -14.80 9.34
N VAL A 319 -9.45 -14.07 9.61
CA VAL A 319 -10.81 -14.59 9.57
C VAL A 319 -11.66 -13.73 8.65
N GLY A 320 -12.22 -14.32 7.59
CA GLY A 320 -13.20 -13.69 6.72
C GLY A 320 -12.69 -12.43 6.00
N CYS A 321 -11.38 -12.26 5.88
CA CYS A 321 -10.78 -11.09 5.23
C CYS A 321 -9.82 -11.50 4.11
N GLN A 322 -9.77 -10.69 3.05
CA GLN A 322 -8.81 -10.79 1.97
C GLN A 322 -7.73 -9.73 2.16
N VAL A 323 -6.88 -9.93 3.18
CA VAL A 323 -5.93 -8.92 3.64
C VAL A 323 -5.02 -8.38 2.53
N ARG A 324 -4.68 -9.19 1.52
CA ARG A 324 -3.89 -8.78 0.37
C ARG A 324 -4.59 -7.67 -0.42
N GLN A 325 -5.90 -7.80 -0.66
CA GLN A 325 -6.69 -6.83 -1.43
C GLN A 325 -7.23 -5.69 -0.54
N GLU A 326 -7.63 -6.00 0.68
CA GLU A 326 -8.23 -5.01 1.59
C GLU A 326 -7.18 -4.06 2.19
N ALA A 327 -6.02 -4.59 2.58
CA ALA A 327 -4.93 -3.85 3.21
C ALA A 327 -3.55 -4.38 2.77
N PRO A 328 -3.11 -4.11 1.52
CA PRO A 328 -1.90 -4.69 0.93
C PRO A 328 -0.64 -4.47 1.76
N LEU A 329 -0.52 -3.34 2.45
CA LEU A 329 0.64 -3.06 3.29
C LEU A 329 0.62 -3.81 4.63
N ILE A 330 -0.56 -4.14 5.17
CA ILE A 330 -0.65 -5.10 6.28
C ILE A 330 -0.24 -6.49 5.79
N ALA A 331 -0.73 -6.90 4.60
CA ALA A 331 -0.33 -8.17 4.00
C ALA A 331 1.19 -8.25 3.81
N HIS A 332 1.84 -7.17 3.39
CA HIS A 332 3.30 -7.08 3.29
C HIS A 332 3.98 -7.32 4.66
N ARG A 333 3.50 -6.70 5.75
CA ARG A 333 4.05 -6.91 7.10
C ARG A 333 3.83 -8.34 7.59
N VAL A 334 2.66 -8.92 7.34
CA VAL A 334 2.35 -10.32 7.64
C VAL A 334 3.27 -11.27 6.86
N ARG A 335 3.53 -10.98 5.57
CA ARG A 335 4.50 -11.74 4.78
C ARG A 335 5.90 -11.71 5.41
N LYS A 336 6.37 -10.55 5.87
CA LYS A 336 7.66 -10.42 6.56
C LYS A 336 7.72 -11.28 7.83
N ALA A 337 6.64 -11.32 8.62
CA ALA A 337 6.54 -12.21 9.77
C ALA A 337 6.59 -13.69 9.36
N ALA A 338 5.83 -14.08 8.32
CA ALA A 338 5.83 -15.44 7.80
C ALA A 338 7.21 -15.89 7.30
N LEU A 339 7.96 -15.01 6.62
CA LEU A 339 9.35 -15.26 6.20
C LEU A 339 10.30 -15.46 7.39
N ARG A 340 9.99 -14.92 8.56
CA ARG A 340 10.72 -15.13 9.83
C ARG A 340 10.24 -16.36 10.60
N GLY A 341 9.26 -17.10 10.06
CA GLY A 341 8.75 -18.35 10.65
C GLY A 341 7.43 -18.21 11.41
N ALA A 342 6.75 -17.07 11.36
CA ALA A 342 5.42 -16.92 11.95
C ALA A 342 4.43 -17.90 11.28
N ARG A 343 3.54 -18.47 12.09
CA ARG A 343 2.47 -19.35 11.61
C ARG A 343 1.27 -18.52 11.22
N VAL A 344 0.95 -18.47 9.93
CA VAL A 344 -0.23 -17.80 9.41
C VAL A 344 -1.30 -18.83 9.08
N SER A 345 -2.51 -18.63 9.62
CA SER A 345 -3.70 -19.43 9.31
C SER A 345 -4.81 -18.51 8.82
N LEU A 346 -5.59 -18.99 7.86
CA LEU A 346 -6.71 -18.27 7.30
C LEU A 346 -7.95 -19.12 7.44
N ILE A 347 -9.06 -18.51 7.87
CA ILE A 347 -10.41 -19.07 7.74
C ILE A 347 -11.13 -18.21 6.72
N ALA A 348 -11.44 -18.79 5.58
CA ALA A 348 -11.97 -18.07 4.43
C ALA A 348 -13.20 -18.77 3.85
N THR A 349 -14.16 -17.98 3.39
CA THR A 349 -15.37 -18.47 2.70
C THR A 349 -15.17 -18.63 1.20
N ALA A 350 -14.04 -18.16 0.68
CA ALA A 350 -13.61 -18.34 -0.71
C ALA A 350 -12.10 -18.55 -0.74
N ALA A 351 -11.64 -19.36 -1.68
CA ALA A 351 -10.20 -19.60 -1.87
C ALA A 351 -9.45 -18.29 -2.13
N GLN A 352 -8.32 -18.13 -1.47
CA GLN A 352 -7.49 -16.92 -1.57
C GLN A 352 -6.07 -17.27 -1.99
N GLU A 353 -5.53 -16.53 -2.93
CA GLU A 353 -4.10 -16.58 -3.21
C GLU A 353 -3.32 -15.79 -2.16
N CYS A 354 -2.82 -16.48 -1.17
CA CYS A 354 -1.96 -15.89 -0.14
C CYS A 354 -0.50 -16.08 -0.49
N HIS A 355 0.25 -14.97 -0.55
CA HIS A 355 1.69 -15.00 -0.81
C HIS A 355 2.50 -15.06 0.50
N PHE A 356 1.95 -15.75 1.50
CA PHE A 356 2.61 -15.99 2.79
C PHE A 356 3.24 -17.38 2.81
N PRO A 357 4.56 -17.54 2.96
CA PRO A 357 5.17 -18.84 3.04
C PRO A 357 4.60 -19.68 4.19
N GLY A 358 4.18 -20.93 3.90
CA GLY A 358 3.66 -21.84 4.90
C GLY A 358 2.26 -21.50 5.45
N ALA A 359 1.53 -20.57 4.84
CA ALA A 359 0.16 -20.26 5.23
C ALA A 359 -0.75 -21.49 5.09
N ARG A 360 -1.65 -21.65 6.08
CA ARG A 360 -2.67 -22.70 6.08
C ARG A 360 -4.03 -22.06 5.86
N GLU A 361 -4.72 -22.46 4.81
CA GLU A 361 -6.08 -22.04 4.52
C GLU A 361 -7.07 -23.11 4.96
N ILE A 362 -8.11 -22.69 5.66
CA ILE A 362 -9.25 -23.48 6.07
C ILE A 362 -10.45 -22.89 5.35
N GLY A 363 -10.93 -23.58 4.31
CA GLY A 363 -12.16 -23.19 3.61
C GLY A 363 -13.37 -23.60 4.44
N VAL A 364 -14.30 -22.66 4.64
CA VAL A 364 -15.57 -22.91 5.34
C VAL A 364 -16.72 -22.28 4.56
N ASP A 365 -17.88 -22.91 4.61
CA ASP A 365 -19.08 -22.26 4.09
C ASP A 365 -19.43 -21.02 4.92
N ALA A 366 -19.98 -20.00 4.30
CA ALA A 366 -20.35 -18.76 5.01
C ALA A 366 -21.35 -19.01 6.14
N ALA A 367 -22.23 -20.02 6.00
CA ALA A 367 -23.18 -20.42 7.02
C ALA A 367 -22.51 -21.06 8.25
N ASP A 368 -21.36 -21.71 8.07
CA ASP A 368 -20.67 -22.47 9.13
C ASP A 368 -19.56 -21.66 9.82
N LEU A 369 -19.21 -20.48 9.29
CA LEU A 369 -18.11 -19.65 9.80
C LEU A 369 -18.22 -19.39 11.31
N LEU A 370 -19.40 -19.07 11.82
CA LEU A 370 -19.62 -18.80 13.24
C LEU A 370 -19.47 -20.06 14.09
N ALA A 371 -19.93 -21.21 13.59
CA ALA A 371 -19.79 -22.49 14.30
C ALA A 371 -18.31 -22.90 14.40
N GLU A 372 -17.54 -22.74 13.34
CA GLU A 372 -16.10 -23.03 13.32
C GLU A 372 -15.32 -22.09 14.26
N LEU A 373 -15.66 -20.81 14.28
CA LEU A 373 -15.06 -19.86 15.23
C LEU A 373 -15.40 -20.22 16.69
N ALA A 374 -16.64 -20.62 16.97
CA ALA A 374 -17.04 -21.07 18.30
C ALA A 374 -16.28 -22.34 18.73
N ALA A 375 -16.10 -23.30 17.82
CA ALA A 375 -15.32 -24.50 18.07
C ALA A 375 -13.84 -24.19 18.35
N LEU A 376 -13.23 -23.27 17.61
CA LEU A 376 -11.88 -22.79 17.86
C LEU A 376 -11.74 -22.11 19.22
N LEU A 377 -12.69 -21.26 19.59
CA LEU A 377 -12.72 -20.59 20.89
C LEU A 377 -12.81 -21.62 22.03
N GLN A 378 -13.70 -22.61 21.94
CA GLN A 378 -13.82 -23.68 22.90
C GLN A 378 -12.52 -24.46 23.07
N ALA A 379 -11.88 -24.83 21.96
CA ALA A 379 -10.59 -25.52 21.98
C ALA A 379 -9.47 -24.67 22.62
N ALA A 380 -9.43 -23.36 22.36
CA ALA A 380 -8.48 -22.44 22.96
C ALA A 380 -8.68 -22.28 24.46
N VAL A 381 -9.94 -22.17 24.92
CA VAL A 381 -10.30 -22.08 26.35
C VAL A 381 -9.96 -23.37 27.07
N ALA A 382 -10.29 -24.54 26.51
CA ALA A 382 -9.94 -25.85 27.09
C ALA A 382 -8.44 -26.02 27.28
N ARG A 383 -7.62 -25.57 26.31
CA ARG A 383 -6.15 -25.57 26.42
C ARG A 383 -5.64 -24.63 27.51
N ARG A 384 -6.24 -23.43 27.65
CA ARG A 384 -5.87 -22.47 28.72
C ARG A 384 -6.26 -23.00 30.08
N GLY A 385 -7.44 -23.60 30.24
CA GLY A 385 -7.89 -24.25 31.47
C GLY A 385 -6.93 -25.36 31.92
N GLY A 386 -6.49 -26.20 31.00
CA GLY A 386 -5.48 -27.25 31.28
C GLY A 386 -4.08 -26.67 31.59
N ALA A 387 -3.72 -25.50 31.09
CA ALA A 387 -2.46 -24.81 31.43
C ALA A 387 -2.56 -24.07 32.77
N ALA A 388 -3.71 -23.47 33.09
CA ALA A 388 -3.98 -22.83 34.38
C ALA A 388 -3.99 -23.86 35.54
N HIS A 389 -4.53 -25.06 35.31
CA HIS A 389 -4.46 -26.14 36.28
C HIS A 389 -3.02 -26.63 36.58
N ARG A 390 -2.13 -26.56 35.58
CA ARG A 390 -0.67 -26.87 35.74
C ARG A 390 0.11 -25.75 36.41
N LEU A 391 -0.32 -24.49 36.29
CA LEU A 391 0.30 -23.34 36.96
C LEU A 391 -0.23 -23.09 38.36
N GLY A 392 -1.49 -23.48 38.64
CA GLY A 392 -2.12 -23.39 39.97
C GLY A 392 -1.48 -24.28 41.04
N HIS A 393 -0.83 -25.38 40.65
CA HIS A 393 -0.11 -26.26 41.58
C HIS A 393 1.29 -25.78 41.97
N ARG A 394 1.77 -24.62 41.49
CA ARG A 394 3.08 -24.06 41.86
C ARG A 394 3.04 -22.82 42.75
N ARG A 395 1.90 -22.41 43.25
CA ARG A 395 1.80 -21.26 44.17
C ARG A 395 0.95 -21.57 45.39
N THR A 396 1.44 -22.41 46.28
CA THR A 396 1.06 -22.39 47.70
C THR A 396 2.29 -22.74 48.52
N GLY A 397 3.18 -21.77 48.68
CA GLY A 397 4.14 -21.74 49.77
C GLY A 397 3.69 -20.62 50.73
N PRO A 398 3.75 -20.82 52.07
CA PRO A 398 3.12 -19.92 53.03
C PRO A 398 3.91 -18.60 53.13
N ALA A 399 3.19 -17.50 53.16
CA ALA A 399 3.70 -16.19 53.50
C ALA A 399 4.15 -16.20 54.98
N GLY A 400 5.47 -16.16 55.19
CA GLY A 400 6.05 -15.92 56.48
C GLY A 400 5.84 -14.46 56.91
N HIS A 401 5.04 -14.25 57.92
CA HIS A 401 5.00 -13.01 58.69
C HIS A 401 6.36 -12.87 59.42
N GLY A 402 7.09 -11.84 59.18
CA GLY A 402 8.24 -11.37 59.93
C GLY A 402 7.99 -9.95 60.39
N GLN A 403 7.67 -9.80 61.65
CA GLN A 403 7.59 -8.54 62.35
C GLN A 403 8.98 -8.02 62.71
N ARG A 404 9.15 -6.70 62.57
CA ARG A 404 9.92 -5.74 63.41
C ARG A 404 11.38 -6.02 63.77
N GLY A 405 12.16 -5.00 63.51
CA GLY A 405 13.43 -4.63 64.06
C GLY A 405 13.86 -3.33 63.42
#